data_c9c3d2b6861f1d4f37ca3b1bb7eeaa7c
#
_entry.id   c9c3d2b6861f1d4f37ca3b1bb7eeaa7c
#
_cell.length_a   1.000
_cell.length_b   1.000
_cell.length_c   1.000
_cell.angle_alpha   90.00
_cell.angle_beta   90.00
_cell.angle_gamma   90.00
#
_symmetry.space_group_name_H-M   'P 1'
#
loop_
_entity.id
_entity.type
_entity.pdbx_description
1 polymer ?
#
loop_
_entity_poly.entity_id
_entity_poly.type
_entity_poly.pdbx_seq_one_letter_code
_entity_poly.pdbx_strand_id
1 'polypeptide(L)'
;MINPDLPREERIIDLEDKTCKTCSSEMTAIGEAISEKVDFILAKIIVIRTKRIKYTCTCCQTLVATPMPAEIIDKGIPTDNLLAEIVAKKFIYHLPLYRQRQLFKTMGVDFSLSTLSDWVAAVGNALSPLAESPIN
;
A
#
# COMPACT_ATOMS: atom_id res chain seq x y z
N MET A 1 -9.20 -10.75 -4.61
CA MET A 1 -9.88 -10.63 -3.31
C MET A 1 -8.95 -11.10 -2.21
N ILE A 2 -8.82 -10.32 -1.14
CA ILE A 2 -7.94 -10.64 -0.01
C ILE A 2 -8.66 -11.64 0.91
N ASN A 3 -8.00 -12.76 1.22
CA ASN A 3 -8.58 -13.77 2.10
C ASN A 3 -8.72 -13.21 3.53
N PRO A 4 -9.89 -13.32 4.17
CA PRO A 4 -10.10 -12.86 5.55
C PRO A 4 -9.24 -13.58 6.59
N ASP A 5 -8.82 -14.81 6.32
CA ASP A 5 -8.02 -15.63 7.25
C ASP A 5 -6.52 -15.26 7.28
N LEU A 6 -6.06 -14.38 6.38
CA LEU A 6 -4.67 -13.92 6.40
C LEU A 6 -4.37 -13.09 7.65
N PRO A 7 -3.18 -13.25 8.25
CA PRO A 7 -2.77 -12.42 9.37
C PRO A 7 -2.75 -10.94 8.97
N ARG A 8 -3.29 -10.10 9.83
CA ARG A 8 -3.36 -8.65 9.63
C ARG A 8 -2.53 -7.93 10.66
N GLU A 9 -1.71 -7.01 10.18
CA GLU A 9 -0.99 -6.05 10.99
C GLU A 9 -1.70 -4.70 10.88
N GLU A 10 -2.17 -4.16 11.99
CA GLU A 10 -2.82 -2.85 12.02
C GLU A 10 -1.79 -1.75 12.19
N ARG A 11 -1.86 -0.73 11.34
CA ARG A 11 -1.09 0.50 11.46
C ARG A 11 -2.05 1.67 11.57
N ILE A 12 -1.89 2.47 12.59
CA ILE A 12 -2.69 3.67 12.82
C ILE A 12 -1.85 4.88 12.42
N ILE A 13 -2.37 5.67 11.48
CA ILE A 13 -1.79 6.94 11.08
C ILE A 13 -2.71 8.04 11.61
N ASP A 14 -2.19 8.88 12.49
CA ASP A 14 -2.92 9.96 13.12
C ASP A 14 -2.23 11.31 12.86
N LEU A 15 -2.98 12.39 13.05
CA LEU A 15 -2.45 13.75 12.96
C LEU A 15 -1.64 14.07 14.22
N GLU A 16 -0.46 14.68 14.05
CA GLU A 16 0.34 15.19 15.16
C GLU A 16 -0.31 16.44 15.75
N ASP A 17 -0.82 17.32 14.90
CA ASP A 17 -1.53 18.54 15.29
C ASP A 17 -3.03 18.41 14.98
N LYS A 18 -3.84 18.41 16.03
CA LYS A 18 -5.31 18.31 15.97
C LYS A 18 -6.01 19.65 16.03
N THR A 19 -5.28 20.74 15.83
CA THR A 19 -5.80 22.10 15.83
C THR A 19 -6.32 22.46 14.44
N CYS A 20 -7.54 23.00 14.37
CA CYS A 20 -8.10 23.48 13.11
C CYS A 20 -7.33 24.71 12.61
N LYS A 21 -6.84 24.65 11.37
CA LYS A 21 -6.09 25.75 10.75
C LYS A 21 -6.97 26.97 10.43
N THR A 22 -8.29 26.80 10.40
CA THR A 22 -9.24 27.87 10.06
C THR A 22 -9.71 28.64 11.27
N CYS A 23 -10.01 27.99 12.40
CA CYS A 23 -10.58 28.63 13.59
C CYS A 23 -9.76 28.36 14.87
N SER A 24 -8.64 27.64 14.79
CA SER A 24 -7.73 27.30 15.91
C SER A 24 -8.39 26.51 17.05
N SER A 25 -9.58 25.94 16.84
CA SER A 25 -10.23 25.05 17.79
C SER A 25 -9.70 23.62 17.67
N GLU A 26 -9.75 22.85 18.76
CA GLU A 26 -9.41 21.44 18.76
C GLU A 26 -10.43 20.64 17.92
N MET A 27 -9.95 19.80 17.01
CA MET A 27 -10.79 18.95 16.16
C MET A 27 -11.15 17.65 16.87
N THR A 28 -12.35 17.15 16.57
CA THR A 28 -12.85 15.88 17.10
C THR A 28 -12.78 14.79 16.04
N ALA A 29 -12.31 13.59 16.42
CA ALA A 29 -12.32 12.43 15.56
C ALA A 29 -13.76 12.01 15.25
N ILE A 30 -14.12 11.87 13.96
CA ILE A 30 -15.46 11.47 13.51
C ILE A 30 -15.49 10.09 12.86
N GLY A 31 -14.36 9.46 12.73
CA GLY A 31 -14.23 8.14 12.10
C GLY A 31 -12.84 7.91 11.55
N GLU A 32 -12.71 6.80 10.87
CA GLU A 32 -11.43 6.34 10.30
C GLU A 32 -11.63 5.93 8.84
N ALA A 33 -10.65 6.22 8.01
CA ALA A 33 -10.54 5.68 6.68
C ALA A 33 -9.65 4.44 6.75
N ILE A 34 -10.21 3.27 6.43
CA ILE A 34 -9.50 2.00 6.47
C ILE A 34 -9.05 1.65 5.06
N SER A 35 -7.77 1.33 4.91
CA SER A 35 -7.22 0.75 3.68
C SER A 35 -6.41 -0.49 4.01
N GLU A 36 -6.51 -1.50 3.16
CA GLU A 36 -5.78 -2.76 3.32
C GLU A 36 -4.82 -2.95 2.16
N LYS A 37 -3.60 -3.37 2.48
CA LYS A 37 -2.58 -3.73 1.50
C LYS A 37 -2.02 -5.10 1.82
N VAL A 38 -1.63 -5.82 0.78
CA VAL A 38 -0.95 -7.12 0.94
C VAL A 38 0.54 -6.89 0.89
N ASP A 39 1.24 -7.37 1.90
CA ASP A 39 2.69 -7.35 1.97
C ASP A 39 3.26 -8.76 1.96
N PHE A 40 4.52 -8.88 1.62
CA PHE A 40 5.27 -10.13 1.62
C PHE A 40 6.42 -10.02 2.63
N ILE A 41 6.32 -10.81 3.68
CA ILE A 41 7.44 -11.02 4.62
C ILE A 41 8.00 -12.41 4.34
N LEU A 42 9.32 -12.57 4.45
CA LEU A 42 10.00 -13.81 4.11
C LEU A 42 9.22 -15.03 4.62
N ALA A 43 8.76 -15.88 3.69
CA ALA A 43 7.98 -17.09 3.91
C ALA A 43 6.52 -16.90 4.36
N LYS A 44 5.96 -15.69 4.40
CA LYS A 44 4.51 -15.48 4.63
C LYS A 44 3.96 -14.23 3.96
N ILE A 45 2.68 -14.27 3.63
CA ILE A 45 1.93 -13.11 3.18
C ILE A 45 1.10 -12.58 4.35
N ILE A 46 1.11 -11.28 4.52
CA ILE A 46 0.29 -10.58 5.52
C ILE A 46 -0.54 -9.50 4.85
N VAL A 47 -1.61 -9.08 5.50
CA VAL A 47 -2.40 -7.91 5.11
C VAL A 47 -2.06 -6.78 6.07
N ILE A 48 -1.63 -5.64 5.52
CA ILE A 48 -1.43 -4.42 6.28
C ILE A 48 -2.71 -3.60 6.18
N ARG A 49 -3.40 -3.46 7.31
CA ARG A 49 -4.59 -2.61 7.41
C ARG A 49 -4.19 -1.27 7.99
N THR A 50 -4.17 -0.24 7.16
CA THR A 50 -3.88 1.12 7.58
C THR A 50 -5.17 1.86 7.90
N LYS A 51 -5.28 2.36 9.12
CA LYS A 51 -6.40 3.19 9.58
C LYS A 51 -5.95 4.64 9.65
N ARG A 52 -6.60 5.50 8.88
CA ARG A 52 -6.36 6.94 8.90
C ARG A 52 -7.49 7.62 9.62
N ILE A 53 -7.21 8.28 10.73
CA ILE A 53 -8.22 8.95 11.52
C ILE A 53 -8.66 10.23 10.80
N LYS A 54 -9.97 10.44 10.73
CA LYS A 54 -10.57 11.66 10.20
C LYS A 54 -11.01 12.55 11.34
N TYR A 55 -10.68 13.84 11.24
CA TYR A 55 -11.06 14.84 12.22
C TYR A 55 -11.99 15.87 11.59
N THR A 56 -12.91 16.37 12.40
CA THR A 56 -13.73 17.52 12.05
C THR A 56 -13.59 18.61 13.09
N CYS A 57 -13.64 19.86 12.64
CA CYS A 57 -13.75 20.99 13.53
C CYS A 57 -15.22 21.25 13.83
N THR A 58 -15.60 21.27 15.09
CA THR A 58 -16.98 21.56 15.52
C THR A 58 -17.38 23.01 15.29
N CYS A 59 -16.39 23.92 15.17
CA CYS A 59 -16.62 25.35 14.96
C CYS A 59 -16.89 25.70 13.49
N CYS A 60 -16.01 25.27 12.55
CA CYS A 60 -16.12 25.63 11.13
C CYS A 60 -16.45 24.44 10.21
N GLN A 61 -16.69 23.26 10.76
CA GLN A 61 -17.04 22.03 10.04
C GLN A 61 -16.00 21.60 8.97
N THR A 62 -14.76 22.04 9.11
CA THR A 62 -13.66 21.61 8.23
C THR A 62 -13.31 20.14 8.49
N LEU A 63 -13.26 19.35 7.43
CA LEU A 63 -12.88 17.94 7.50
C LEU A 63 -11.38 17.79 7.13
N VAL A 64 -10.61 17.12 7.99
CA VAL A 64 -9.20 16.81 7.77
C VAL A 64 -8.97 15.32 7.95
N ALA A 65 -8.33 14.69 6.96
CA ALA A 65 -7.87 13.32 7.04
C ALA A 65 -6.34 13.28 6.97
N THR A 66 -5.73 12.36 7.71
CA THR A 66 -4.28 12.15 7.65
C THR A 66 -3.88 11.72 6.23
N PRO A 67 -2.88 12.38 5.60
CA PRO A 67 -2.46 12.01 4.25
C PRO A 67 -1.80 10.63 4.22
N MET A 68 -1.90 9.95 3.08
CA MET A 68 -1.18 8.70 2.84
C MET A 68 0.27 8.98 2.48
N PRO A 69 1.22 8.15 2.94
CA PRO A 69 2.58 8.17 2.41
C PRO A 69 2.60 7.89 0.90
N ALA A 70 3.62 8.42 0.20
CA ALA A 70 3.82 8.14 -1.22
C ALA A 70 4.19 6.67 -1.44
N GLU A 71 3.62 6.06 -2.46
CA GLU A 71 3.84 4.67 -2.84
C GLU A 71 3.96 4.54 -4.35
N ILE A 72 4.59 3.47 -4.84
CA ILE A 72 4.76 3.20 -6.28
C ILE A 72 3.40 3.07 -6.97
N ILE A 73 2.45 2.38 -6.34
CA ILE A 73 1.07 2.27 -6.82
C ILE A 73 0.15 2.94 -5.80
N ASP A 74 -0.26 4.15 -6.12
CA ASP A 74 -1.18 4.90 -5.27
C ASP A 74 -2.54 4.20 -5.19
N LYS A 75 -3.07 4.09 -3.96
CA LYS A 75 -4.34 3.38 -3.66
C LYS A 75 -4.37 1.92 -4.11
N GLY A 76 -3.21 1.34 -4.39
CA GLY A 76 -3.09 -0.06 -4.79
C GLY A 76 -3.12 -1.05 -3.62
N ILE A 77 -3.29 -2.33 -3.94
CA ILE A 77 -3.26 -3.43 -2.97
C ILE A 77 -1.83 -3.77 -2.54
N PRO A 78 -0.80 -3.77 -3.44
CA PRO A 78 0.53 -4.20 -3.07
C PRO A 78 1.27 -3.12 -2.29
N THR A 79 2.11 -3.56 -1.33
CA THR A 79 3.16 -2.71 -0.77
C THR A 79 4.36 -2.66 -1.73
N ASP A 80 5.23 -1.67 -1.56
CA ASP A 80 6.49 -1.60 -2.32
C ASP A 80 7.36 -2.83 -2.11
N ASN A 81 7.31 -3.42 -0.92
CA ASN A 81 8.03 -4.66 -0.60
C ASN A 81 7.51 -5.87 -1.39
N LEU A 82 6.19 -6.01 -1.51
CA LEU A 82 5.58 -7.07 -2.35
C LEU A 82 5.94 -6.87 -3.83
N LEU A 83 5.92 -5.64 -4.32
CA LEU A 83 6.32 -5.31 -5.69
C LEU A 83 7.79 -5.68 -5.95
N ALA A 84 8.69 -5.35 -5.03
CA ALA A 84 10.11 -5.68 -5.13
C ALA A 84 10.31 -7.20 -5.19
N GLU A 85 9.58 -7.97 -4.40
CA GLU A 85 9.65 -9.44 -4.39
C GLU A 85 9.17 -10.04 -5.72
N ILE A 86 8.08 -9.55 -6.29
CA ILE A 86 7.56 -10.01 -7.59
C ILE A 86 8.56 -9.75 -8.71
N VAL A 87 9.13 -8.55 -8.74
CA VAL A 87 10.11 -8.15 -9.76
C VAL A 87 11.41 -8.94 -9.61
N ALA A 88 11.92 -9.09 -8.39
CA ALA A 88 13.11 -9.90 -8.12
C ALA A 88 12.91 -11.35 -8.56
N LYS A 89 11.80 -11.97 -8.21
CA LYS A 89 11.48 -13.34 -8.65
C LYS A 89 11.41 -13.46 -10.17
N LYS A 90 10.84 -12.47 -10.85
CA LYS A 90 10.70 -12.49 -12.30
C LYS A 90 12.05 -12.35 -13.02
N PHE A 91 12.87 -11.41 -12.60
CA PHE A 91 14.08 -11.03 -13.35
C PHE A 91 15.38 -11.66 -12.81
N ILE A 92 15.50 -11.84 -11.50
CA ILE A 92 16.70 -12.45 -10.90
C ILE A 92 16.57 -13.97 -10.90
N TYR A 93 15.42 -14.51 -10.50
CA TYR A 93 15.20 -15.95 -10.37
C TYR A 93 14.50 -16.57 -11.58
N HIS A 94 14.22 -15.79 -12.63
CA HIS A 94 13.56 -16.23 -13.85
C HIS A 94 12.25 -16.98 -13.60
N LEU A 95 11.51 -16.60 -12.56
CA LEU A 95 10.23 -17.19 -12.22
C LEU A 95 9.08 -16.49 -12.92
N PRO A 96 8.42 -17.12 -13.91
CA PRO A 96 7.32 -16.51 -14.64
C PRO A 96 6.16 -16.12 -13.73
N LEU A 97 5.41 -15.10 -14.11
CA LEU A 97 4.29 -14.58 -13.30
C LEU A 97 3.21 -15.63 -13.03
N TYR A 98 2.94 -16.55 -13.98
CA TYR A 98 1.96 -17.60 -13.75
C TYR A 98 2.40 -18.57 -12.64
N ARG A 99 3.70 -18.86 -12.51
CA ARG A 99 4.23 -19.67 -11.40
C ARG A 99 4.21 -18.92 -10.09
N GLN A 100 4.51 -17.61 -10.11
CA GLN A 100 4.36 -16.76 -8.93
C GLN A 100 2.91 -16.73 -8.46
N ARG A 101 1.94 -16.62 -9.38
CA ARG A 101 0.52 -16.70 -9.05
C ARG A 101 0.16 -18.00 -8.35
N GLN A 102 0.67 -19.14 -8.84
CA GLN A 102 0.44 -20.44 -8.19
C GLN A 102 1.01 -20.46 -6.77
N LEU A 103 2.22 -19.90 -6.58
CA LEU A 103 2.84 -19.77 -5.26
C LEU A 103 1.98 -18.91 -4.32
N PHE A 104 1.51 -17.76 -4.77
CA PHE A 104 0.64 -16.89 -3.97
C PHE A 104 -0.69 -17.58 -3.61
N LYS A 105 -1.25 -18.37 -4.51
CA LYS A 105 -2.46 -19.17 -4.20
C LYS A 105 -2.22 -20.15 -3.05
N THR A 106 -1.08 -20.80 -2.99
CA THR A 106 -0.74 -21.68 -1.86
C THR A 106 -0.60 -20.94 -0.55
N MET A 107 -0.33 -19.63 -0.60
CA MET A 107 -0.23 -18.74 0.56
C MET A 107 -1.58 -18.05 0.91
N GLY A 108 -2.65 -18.34 0.17
CA GLY A 108 -3.99 -17.84 0.45
C GLY A 108 -4.39 -16.57 -0.32
N VAL A 109 -3.64 -16.17 -1.35
CA VAL A 109 -3.95 -14.99 -2.16
C VAL A 109 -3.97 -15.35 -3.64
N ASP A 110 -5.03 -14.98 -4.35
CA ASP A 110 -5.13 -15.12 -5.81
C ASP A 110 -5.09 -13.76 -6.49
N PHE A 111 -3.95 -13.46 -7.12
CA PHE A 111 -3.80 -12.32 -8.00
C PHE A 111 -3.97 -12.79 -9.45
N SER A 112 -4.70 -12.04 -10.28
CA SER A 112 -4.78 -12.34 -11.70
C SER A 112 -3.45 -12.09 -12.42
N LEU A 113 -3.20 -12.77 -13.54
CA LEU A 113 -1.96 -12.54 -14.31
C LEU A 113 -1.90 -11.11 -14.87
N SER A 114 -3.04 -10.54 -15.26
CA SER A 114 -3.11 -9.14 -15.69
C SER A 114 -2.69 -8.18 -14.56
N THR A 115 -3.18 -8.40 -13.34
CA THR A 115 -2.80 -7.60 -12.18
C THR A 115 -1.29 -7.67 -11.91
N LEU A 116 -0.70 -8.86 -11.92
CA LEU A 116 0.74 -9.03 -11.73
C LEU A 116 1.55 -8.36 -12.84
N SER A 117 1.10 -8.44 -14.09
CA SER A 117 1.74 -7.75 -15.22
C SER A 117 1.67 -6.23 -15.07
N ASP A 118 0.52 -5.70 -14.66
CA ASP A 118 0.34 -4.26 -14.45
C ASP A 118 1.26 -3.75 -13.33
N TRP A 119 1.42 -4.51 -12.27
CA TRP A 119 2.34 -4.16 -11.18
C TRP A 119 3.79 -4.16 -11.62
N VAL A 120 4.22 -5.13 -12.41
CA VAL A 120 5.59 -5.16 -12.98
C VAL A 120 5.81 -3.94 -13.89
N ALA A 121 4.81 -3.58 -14.71
CA ALA A 121 4.90 -2.37 -15.56
C ALA A 121 4.99 -1.09 -14.73
N ALA A 122 4.21 -0.98 -13.65
CA ALA A 122 4.26 0.17 -12.74
C ALA A 122 5.63 0.33 -12.07
N VAL A 123 6.25 -0.77 -11.63
CA VAL A 123 7.62 -0.74 -11.08
C VAL A 123 8.63 -0.33 -12.15
N GLY A 124 8.50 -0.85 -13.38
CA GLY A 124 9.33 -0.46 -14.51
C GLY A 124 9.28 1.05 -14.78
N ASN A 125 8.08 1.62 -14.79
CA ASN A 125 7.88 3.06 -14.96
C ASN A 125 8.50 3.87 -13.81
N ALA A 126 8.36 3.41 -12.57
CA ALA A 126 8.95 4.07 -11.40
C ALA A 126 10.49 4.04 -11.42
N LEU A 127 11.10 3.01 -12.01
CA LEU A 127 12.55 2.86 -12.13
C LEU A 127 13.15 3.52 -13.38
N SER A 128 12.34 3.90 -14.37
CA SER A 128 12.81 4.54 -15.62
C SER A 128 13.78 5.70 -15.39
N PRO A 129 13.53 6.66 -14.49
CA PRO A 129 14.45 7.78 -14.28
C PRO A 129 15.85 7.35 -13.82
N LEU A 130 15.96 6.21 -13.12
CA LEU A 130 17.24 5.67 -12.68
C LEU A 130 18.03 5.06 -13.85
N ALA A 131 17.33 4.44 -14.81
CA ALA A 131 17.97 3.87 -16.00
C ALA A 131 18.44 4.95 -16.99
N GLU A 132 17.79 6.10 -17.00
CA GLU A 132 18.14 7.24 -17.86
C GLU A 132 19.21 8.14 -17.25
N SER A 133 19.54 7.98 -15.96
CA SER A 133 20.61 8.73 -15.32
C SER A 133 21.98 8.34 -15.90
N PRO A 134 22.80 9.29 -16.37
CA PRO A 134 24.16 8.97 -16.85
C PRO A 134 24.97 8.39 -15.70
N ILE A 135 25.55 7.23 -15.93
CA ILE A 135 26.53 6.63 -15.01
C ILE A 135 27.81 7.46 -15.15
N ASN A 136 28.10 8.30 -14.17
CA ASN A 136 29.38 8.99 -14.04
C ASN A 136 30.39 8.09 -13.33
#